data_7a0952ff8b77e5377ffe0bc40cd6ea0e
#
_entry.id   7a0952ff8b77e5377ffe0bc40cd6ea0e
#
_cell.length_a   1.000
_cell.length_b   1.000
_cell.length_c   1.000
_cell.angle_alpha   90.00
_cell.angle_beta   90.00
_cell.angle_gamma   90.00
#
_symmetry.space_group_name_H-M   'P 1'
#
loop_
_entity.id
_entity.type
_entity.pdbx_description
1 polymer ?
#
loop_
_entity_poly.entity_id
_entity_poly.type
_entity_poly.pdbx_seq_one_letter_code
_entity_poly.pdbx_strand_id
1 'polypeptide(L)' 'MTRVDLQKDNKRKVLLYPGEDGYFVVEVPSLPGCVSQGKTREEALANIEEAISLYIEVLHDRGETIPEDTVEIVMV' A
#
# COMPACT_ATOMS: atom_id res chain seq x y z
N MET A 1 12.42 18.33 8.60
CA MET A 1 12.82 17.55 9.04
C MET A 1 12.03 16.43 9.34
N THR A 2 11.08 16.41 9.77
CA THR A 2 10.36 15.28 10.13
C THR A 2 9.75 14.55 9.05
N ARG A 3 9.84 15.02 7.80
CA ARG A 3 9.25 14.35 6.78
C ARG A 3 9.87 13.08 6.53
N VAL A 4 11.02 12.85 6.85
CA VAL A 4 11.67 11.60 6.64
C VAL A 4 10.99 10.52 7.44
N ASP A 5 10.54 10.83 8.62
CA ASP A 5 9.85 9.85 9.43
C ASP A 5 8.54 9.46 8.83
N LEU A 6 7.84 10.38 8.21
CA LEU A 6 6.59 10.05 7.59
C LEU A 6 6.77 9.06 6.47
N GLN A 7 7.89 9.16 5.76
CA GLN A 7 8.13 8.22 4.71
C GLN A 7 8.39 6.85 5.22
N LYS A 8 9.06 6.72 6.36
CA LYS A 8 9.30 5.41 6.92
C LYS A 8 8.00 4.80 7.33
N ASP A 9 7.09 5.61 7.86
CA ASP A 9 5.83 5.10 8.32
C ASP A 9 4.95 4.64 7.18
N ASN A 10 5.28 5.01 5.97
CA ASN A 10 4.50 4.59 4.83
C ASN A 10 4.87 3.22 4.32
N LYS A 11 5.93 2.63 4.84
CA LYS A 11 6.33 1.31 4.41
C LYS A 11 5.40 0.29 5.04
N ARG A 12 4.75 -0.48 4.19
CA ARG A 12 3.76 -1.45 4.64
C ARG A 12 3.91 -2.73 3.85
N LYS A 13 3.43 -3.81 4.44
CA LYS A 13 3.41 -5.06 3.73
C LYS A 13 2.33 -5.01 2.68
N VAL A 14 2.64 -5.49 1.51
CA VAL A 14 1.68 -5.56 0.43
C VAL A 14 1.61 -6.98 -0.08
N LEU A 15 0.48 -7.35 -0.66
CA LEU A 15 0.30 -8.64 -1.29
C LEU A 15 0.35 -8.40 -2.79
N LEU A 16 1.22 -9.14 -3.47
CA LEU A 16 1.40 -9.01 -4.91
C LEU A 16 1.10 -10.35 -5.54
N TYR A 17 0.21 -10.38 -6.51
CA TYR A 17 -0.13 -11.64 -7.15
C TYR A 17 -0.59 -11.39 -8.58
N PRO A 18 -0.48 -12.41 -9.43
CA PRO A 18 -0.92 -12.25 -10.81
C PRO A 18 -2.42 -12.15 -10.87
N GLY A 19 -2.89 -11.16 -11.63
CA GLY A 19 -4.29 -11.01 -11.87
C GLY A 19 -4.64 -11.63 -13.20
N GLU A 20 -5.84 -11.33 -13.68
CA GLU A 20 -6.25 -11.80 -14.97
C GLU A 20 -5.63 -10.91 -16.04
N ASP A 21 -5.59 -11.37 -17.24
CA ASP A 21 -5.11 -10.61 -18.38
C ASP A 21 -3.64 -10.20 -18.28
N GLY A 22 -2.87 -10.95 -17.51
CA GLY A 22 -1.42 -10.70 -17.47
C GLY A 22 -1.01 -9.52 -16.64
N TYR A 23 -1.93 -8.91 -15.91
CA TYR A 23 -1.59 -7.82 -15.01
C TYR A 23 -1.20 -8.38 -13.65
N PHE A 24 -0.46 -7.59 -12.90
CA PHE A 24 -0.16 -7.90 -11.51
C PHE A 24 -1.04 -7.05 -10.63
N VAL A 25 -1.58 -7.65 -9.58
CA VAL A 25 -2.42 -6.94 -8.63
C VAL A 25 -1.68 -6.83 -7.32
N VAL A 26 -1.82 -5.69 -6.66
CA VAL A 26 -1.17 -5.48 -5.38
C VAL A 26 -2.15 -4.80 -4.46
N GLU A 27 -2.19 -5.26 -3.22
CA GLU A 27 -3.09 -4.68 -2.25
C GLU A 27 -2.41 -4.55 -0.91
N VAL A 28 -2.90 -3.64 -0.08
CA VAL A 28 -2.32 -3.34 1.21
C VAL A 28 -3.28 -3.81 2.29
N PRO A 29 -2.99 -4.94 2.95
CA PRO A 29 -3.93 -5.46 3.96
C PRO A 29 -4.21 -4.49 5.10
N SER A 30 -3.24 -3.68 5.49
CA SER A 30 -3.45 -2.75 6.60
C SER A 30 -4.25 -1.52 6.23
N LEU A 31 -4.52 -1.32 4.93
CA LEU A 31 -5.29 -0.17 4.48
C LEU A 31 -6.44 -0.69 3.62
N PRO A 32 -7.60 -0.95 4.21
CA PRO A 32 -8.69 -1.57 3.47
C PRO A 32 -9.06 -0.79 2.22
N GLY A 33 -9.19 -1.48 1.12
CA GLY A 33 -9.53 -0.84 -0.14
C GLY A 33 -8.37 -0.24 -0.91
N CYS A 34 -7.16 -0.30 -0.36
CA CYS A 34 -6.00 0.25 -1.04
C CYS A 34 -5.42 -0.83 -1.97
N VAL A 35 -5.78 -0.76 -3.23
CA VAL A 35 -5.44 -1.77 -4.23
C VAL A 35 -4.97 -1.07 -5.48
N SER A 36 -4.02 -1.66 -6.17
CA SER A 36 -3.57 -1.12 -7.44
C SER A 36 -3.12 -2.28 -8.34
N GLN A 37 -2.66 -1.96 -9.53
CA GLN A 37 -2.21 -2.97 -10.46
C GLN A 37 -1.22 -2.37 -11.44
N GLY A 38 -0.58 -3.23 -12.20
CA GLY A 38 0.35 -2.79 -13.22
C GLY A 38 0.64 -3.93 -14.20
N LYS A 39 1.18 -3.59 -15.33
CA LYS A 39 1.50 -4.59 -16.34
C LYS A 39 2.74 -5.39 -15.96
N THR A 40 3.60 -4.83 -15.15
CA THR A 40 4.77 -5.51 -14.66
C THR A 40 4.77 -5.45 -13.15
N ARG A 41 5.59 -6.30 -12.53
CA ARG A 41 5.72 -6.31 -11.10
C ARG A 41 6.18 -4.95 -10.60
N GLU A 42 7.15 -4.36 -11.29
CA GLU A 42 7.70 -3.08 -10.90
C GLU A 42 6.67 -1.97 -11.01
N GLU A 43 5.87 -2.02 -12.06
CA GLU A 43 4.83 -1.00 -12.23
C GLU A 43 3.77 -1.11 -11.14
N ALA A 44 3.37 -2.34 -10.82
CA ALA A 44 2.38 -2.54 -9.77
C ALA A 44 2.88 -2.01 -8.43
N LEU A 45 4.16 -2.27 -8.12
CA LEU A 45 4.72 -1.80 -6.87
C LEU A 45 4.85 -0.29 -6.83
N ALA A 46 5.21 0.33 -7.93
CA ALA A 46 5.27 1.79 -7.98
C ALA A 46 3.88 2.39 -7.81
N ASN A 47 2.88 1.77 -8.44
CA ASN A 47 1.53 2.28 -8.35
C ASN A 47 0.96 2.13 -6.94
N ILE A 48 1.29 1.05 -6.23
CA ILE A 48 0.75 0.90 -4.89
C ILE A 48 1.40 1.87 -3.92
N GLU A 49 2.67 2.23 -4.16
CA GLU A 49 3.31 3.23 -3.31
C GLU A 49 2.58 4.55 -3.40
N GLU A 50 2.19 4.92 -4.61
CA GLU A 50 1.46 6.15 -4.80
C GLU A 50 0.08 6.07 -4.16
N ALA A 51 -0.57 4.90 -4.30
CA ALA A 51 -1.89 4.72 -3.71
C ALA A 51 -1.84 4.80 -2.18
N ILE A 52 -0.78 4.26 -1.58
CA ILE A 52 -0.62 4.33 -0.14
C ILE A 52 -0.48 5.78 0.30
N SER A 53 0.33 6.56 -0.41
CA SER A 53 0.53 7.95 -0.05
C SER A 53 -0.77 8.73 -0.11
N LEU A 54 -1.56 8.51 -1.16
CA LEU A 54 -2.83 9.20 -1.29
C LEU A 54 -3.82 8.76 -0.21
N TYR A 55 -3.85 7.47 0.09
CA TYR A 55 -4.75 6.95 1.10
C TYR A 55 -4.46 7.58 2.46
N ILE A 56 -3.18 7.64 2.82
CA ILE A 56 -2.79 8.21 4.09
C ILE A 56 -3.05 9.71 4.12
N GLU A 57 -2.85 10.37 3.00
CA GLU A 57 -3.09 11.79 2.93
C GLU A 57 -4.57 12.11 3.18
N VAL A 58 -5.45 11.30 2.61
CA VAL A 58 -6.89 11.50 2.80
C VAL A 58 -7.26 11.29 4.28
N LEU A 59 -6.71 10.24 4.90
CA LEU A 59 -6.99 10.00 6.30
C LEU A 59 -6.51 11.17 7.15
N HIS A 60 -5.32 11.67 6.85
CA HIS A 60 -4.75 12.77 7.59
C HIS A 60 -5.62 14.01 7.45
N ASP A 61 -6.08 14.30 6.23
CA ASP A 61 -6.92 15.46 5.99
C ASP A 61 -8.25 15.37 6.71
N ARG A 62 -8.75 14.16 6.94
CA ARG A 62 -9.99 13.97 7.64
C ARG A 62 -9.81 13.89 9.14
N GLY A 63 -8.57 13.94 9.61
CA GLY A 63 -8.31 13.81 11.03
C GLY A 63 -8.52 12.41 11.55
N GLU A 64 -8.49 11.41 10.67
CA GLU A 64 -8.69 10.04 11.08
C GLU A 64 -7.37 9.37 11.42
N THR A 65 -7.44 8.37 12.26
CA THR A 65 -6.25 7.64 12.67
C THR A 65 -5.71 6.82 11.51
N ILE A 66 -4.42 6.88 11.31
CA ILE A 66 -3.78 6.09 10.26
C ILE A 66 -3.46 4.72 10.85
N PRO A 67 -3.99 3.64 10.27
CA PRO A 67 -3.75 2.30 10.81
C PRO A 67 -2.28 1.93 10.73
N GLU A 68 -1.80 1.21 11.72
CA GLU A 68 -0.44 0.74 11.71
C GLU A 68 -0.39 -0.56 10.93
N ASP A 69 0.79 -0.88 10.41
CA ASP A 69 0.95 -2.10 9.65
C ASP A 69 1.29 -3.23 10.60
N THR A 70 0.28 -3.79 11.22
CA THR A 70 0.46 -4.88 12.15
C THR A 70 0.18 -6.23 11.50
N VAL A 71 0.04 -6.25 10.20
CA VAL A 71 -0.26 -7.47 9.46
C VAL A 71 0.95 -8.40 9.49
N GLU A 72 0.68 -9.67 9.70
CA GLU A 72 1.72 -10.67 9.74
C GLU A 72 1.43 -11.68 8.63
N ILE A 73 2.43 -12.03 7.86
CA ILE A 73 2.26 -13.01 6.78
C ILE A 73 2.71 -14.35 7.32
N VAL A 74 1.77 -15.29 7.39
CA VAL A 74 2.02 -16.58 8.00
C VAL A 74 1.73 -17.68 7.00
N MET A 75 2.62 -18.67 6.97
CA MET A 75 2.42 -19.84 6.12
C MET A 75 1.86 -20.95 6.99
N VAL A 76 0.77 -21.56 6.56
CA VAL A 76 0.15 -22.65 7.30
C VAL A 76 0.12 -23.92 6.49
#